data_40982924c14d5d0f7854de1d5547bff1
#
_entry.id   40982924c14d5d0f7854de1d5547bff1
#
_cell.length_a   1.000
_cell.length_b   1.000
_cell.length_c   1.000
_cell.angle_alpha   90.00
_cell.angle_beta   90.00
_cell.angle_gamma   90.00
#
_symmetry.space_group_name_H-M   'P 1'
#
loop_
_entity.id
_entity.type
_entity.pdbx_description
1 polymer ?
#
loop_
_entity_poly.entity_id
_entity_poly.type
_entity_poly.pdbx_seq_one_letter_code
_entity_poly.pdbx_strand_id
1 'polypeptide(L)'
;MLKLHREKKSVAICDLTEGEKGTRGTRAIRRQEAKEAANLLGVAERVNLNLGDTTFENNIENREKIISVIRYFKPTVVFATQPEERHPDHVRASQMITEACFYAGLRKIQTQWKGKAQEAHRPKYLLYYIQDRFTKPDFILDVSDTYEDSRNAILAYKSQFYNPDSTEPETFISRKEFLEGLDAKARVFGEMIGVKYGEGFLVYRHLAVSTFSDVFR
;
A
#
# COMPACT_ATOMS: atom_id res chain seq x y z
N MET A 1 -1.69 7.52 -3.85
CA MET A 1 -0.70 8.38 -3.15
C MET A 1 -0.51 9.72 -3.85
N LEU A 2 -0.12 9.80 -5.11
CA LEU A 2 0.09 11.06 -5.85
C LEU A 2 -1.11 12.01 -5.84
N LYS A 3 -2.34 11.50 -6.00
CA LYS A 3 -3.56 12.33 -5.86
C LYS A 3 -3.60 13.03 -4.49
N LEU A 4 -3.37 12.28 -3.40
CA LEU A 4 -3.34 12.84 -2.05
C LEU A 4 -2.23 13.88 -1.88
N HIS A 5 -1.05 13.62 -2.46
CA HIS A 5 0.05 14.58 -2.44
C HIS A 5 -0.32 15.88 -3.17
N ARG A 6 -0.95 15.79 -4.35
CA ARG A 6 -1.45 16.97 -5.09
C ARG A 6 -2.53 17.74 -4.31
N GLU A 7 -3.33 17.03 -3.53
CA GLU A 7 -4.31 17.64 -2.60
C GLU A 7 -3.67 18.18 -1.31
N LYS A 8 -2.34 18.22 -1.22
CA LYS A 8 -1.58 18.68 -0.04
C LYS A 8 -1.88 17.86 1.23
N LYS A 9 -2.23 16.59 1.06
CA LYS A 9 -2.37 15.64 2.17
C LYS A 9 -1.02 15.01 2.48
N SER A 10 -0.70 14.86 3.77
CA SER A 10 0.48 14.12 4.20
C SER A 10 0.26 12.63 3.98
N VAL A 11 1.23 11.97 3.34
CA VAL A 11 1.23 10.53 3.07
C VAL A 11 2.49 9.93 3.69
N ALA A 12 2.33 8.81 4.39
CA ALA A 12 3.42 7.99 4.91
C ALA A 12 3.28 6.55 4.40
N ILE A 13 4.40 5.85 4.26
CA ILE A 13 4.44 4.43 3.92
C ILE A 13 5.01 3.66 5.11
N CYS A 14 4.39 2.52 5.43
CA CYS A 14 4.91 1.53 6.36
C CYS A 14 5.12 0.21 5.64
N ASP A 15 6.39 -0.15 5.42
CA ASP A 15 6.76 -1.47 4.94
C ASP A 15 6.79 -2.45 6.12
N LEU A 16 6.24 -3.64 5.94
CA LEU A 16 6.27 -4.67 6.97
C LEU A 16 7.59 -5.45 6.95
N THR A 17 8.21 -5.62 5.78
CA THR A 17 9.45 -6.38 5.57
C THR A 17 10.41 -5.62 4.65
N GLU A 18 11.62 -6.10 4.52
CA GLU A 18 12.59 -5.57 3.55
C GLU A 18 12.59 -6.35 2.22
N GLY A 19 11.73 -7.37 2.10
CA GLY A 19 11.68 -8.27 0.96
C GLY A 19 12.96 -9.12 0.81
N GLU A 20 13.57 -9.46 1.93
CA GLU A 20 14.91 -10.08 2.01
C GLU A 20 14.96 -11.54 1.54
N LYS A 21 13.83 -12.16 1.31
CA LYS A 21 13.71 -13.48 0.69
C LYS A 21 13.40 -13.42 -0.80
N GLY A 22 13.30 -12.21 -1.37
CA GLY A 22 13.08 -12.04 -2.80
C GLY A 22 14.25 -12.63 -3.62
N THR A 23 13.93 -13.21 -4.78
CA THR A 23 14.90 -13.82 -5.69
C THR A 23 15.89 -12.81 -6.28
N ARG A 24 15.45 -11.56 -6.46
CA ARG A 24 16.20 -10.50 -7.15
C ARG A 24 16.51 -9.33 -6.23
N GLY A 25 17.66 -8.72 -6.48
CA GLY A 25 18.14 -7.59 -5.70
C GLY A 25 18.63 -7.98 -4.31
N THR A 26 19.33 -7.06 -3.66
CA THR A 26 19.78 -7.17 -2.26
C THR A 26 18.95 -6.25 -1.35
N ARG A 27 19.00 -6.43 -0.04
CA ARG A 27 18.39 -5.49 0.92
C ARG A 27 18.82 -4.04 0.68
N ALA A 28 20.11 -3.82 0.38
CA ALA A 28 20.66 -2.48 0.14
C ALA A 28 20.07 -1.86 -1.14
N ILE A 29 20.02 -2.63 -2.23
CA ILE A 29 19.40 -2.21 -3.49
C ILE A 29 17.92 -1.89 -3.27
N ARG A 30 17.16 -2.77 -2.64
CA ARG A 30 15.73 -2.59 -2.40
C ARG A 30 15.42 -1.39 -1.50
N ARG A 31 16.27 -1.10 -0.50
CA ARG A 31 16.14 0.12 0.32
C ARG A 31 16.34 1.39 -0.51
N GLN A 32 17.34 1.38 -1.42
CA GLN A 32 17.57 2.52 -2.31
C GLN A 32 16.41 2.72 -3.29
N GLU A 33 15.93 1.66 -3.92
CA GLU A 33 14.76 1.68 -4.81
C GLU A 33 13.52 2.17 -4.08
N ALA A 34 13.29 1.70 -2.85
CA ALA A 34 12.18 2.15 -2.01
C ALA A 34 12.26 3.66 -1.71
N LYS A 35 13.46 4.19 -1.47
CA LYS A 35 13.68 5.62 -1.25
C LYS A 35 13.39 6.43 -2.53
N GLU A 36 13.86 5.96 -3.68
CA GLU A 36 13.60 6.59 -4.97
C GLU A 36 12.09 6.62 -5.28
N ALA A 37 11.41 5.49 -5.11
CA ALA A 37 9.96 5.40 -5.28
C ALA A 37 9.21 6.34 -4.32
N ALA A 38 9.61 6.43 -3.05
CA ALA A 38 9.01 7.33 -2.08
C ALA A 38 9.16 8.81 -2.48
N ASN A 39 10.32 9.20 -3.00
CA ASN A 39 10.57 10.54 -3.50
C ASN A 39 9.66 10.87 -4.71
N LEU A 40 9.55 9.95 -5.68
CA LEU A 40 8.67 10.13 -6.85
C LEU A 40 7.20 10.26 -6.45
N LEU A 41 6.78 9.57 -5.38
CA LEU A 41 5.42 9.61 -4.86
C LEU A 41 5.13 10.82 -3.95
N GLY A 42 6.13 11.62 -3.61
CA GLY A 42 5.98 12.73 -2.68
C GLY A 42 5.66 12.28 -1.24
N VAL A 43 6.16 11.12 -0.83
CA VAL A 43 5.91 10.55 0.51
C VAL A 43 6.72 11.30 1.56
N ALA A 44 6.05 11.77 2.61
CA ALA A 44 6.66 12.56 3.66
C ALA A 44 7.58 11.73 4.58
N GLU A 45 7.17 10.51 4.91
CA GLU A 45 7.96 9.59 5.75
C GLU A 45 7.69 8.14 5.33
N ARG A 46 8.74 7.32 5.30
CA ARG A 46 8.65 5.88 5.06
C ARG A 46 9.36 5.14 6.18
N VAL A 47 8.66 4.22 6.82
CA VAL A 47 9.19 3.38 7.90
C VAL A 47 9.16 1.92 7.48
N ASN A 48 10.07 1.10 8.03
CA ASN A 48 10.06 -0.35 7.84
C ASN A 48 10.06 -1.04 9.20
N LEU A 49 9.15 -1.97 9.41
CA LEU A 49 9.01 -2.70 10.67
C LEU A 49 9.91 -3.93 10.77
N ASN A 50 10.51 -4.36 9.66
CA ASN A 50 11.43 -5.50 9.58
C ASN A 50 10.90 -6.75 10.29
N LEU A 51 9.65 -7.13 9.99
CA LEU A 51 8.97 -8.26 10.63
C LEU A 51 9.49 -9.64 10.16
N GLY A 52 10.29 -9.66 9.09
CA GLY A 52 10.81 -10.87 8.47
C GLY A 52 9.96 -11.33 7.27
N ASP A 53 10.54 -11.20 6.07
CA ASP A 53 9.90 -11.60 4.82
C ASP A 53 9.60 -13.11 4.84
N THR A 54 8.43 -13.50 4.42
CA THR A 54 7.86 -14.87 4.40
C THR A 54 7.64 -15.51 5.78
N THR A 55 8.17 -14.93 6.87
CA THR A 55 8.20 -15.55 8.19
C THR A 55 7.41 -14.80 9.25
N PHE A 56 6.99 -13.56 9.00
CA PHE A 56 6.20 -12.83 9.98
C PHE A 56 4.81 -13.47 10.18
N GLU A 57 4.32 -13.39 11.40
CA GLU A 57 3.04 -13.95 11.81
C GLU A 57 2.09 -12.84 12.27
N ASN A 58 0.78 -13.11 12.16
CA ASN A 58 -0.23 -12.26 12.77
C ASN A 58 -0.34 -12.58 14.27
N ASN A 59 0.65 -12.14 15.05
CA ASN A 59 0.70 -12.27 16.49
C ASN A 59 0.61 -10.90 17.20
N ILE A 60 0.53 -10.93 18.53
CA ILE A 60 0.38 -9.72 19.35
C ILE A 60 1.56 -8.76 19.12
N GLU A 61 2.79 -9.26 19.15
CA GLU A 61 4.00 -8.45 19.02
C GLU A 61 4.04 -7.69 17.69
N ASN A 62 3.78 -8.36 16.57
CA ASN A 62 3.81 -7.74 15.25
C ASN A 62 2.64 -6.75 15.07
N ARG A 63 1.45 -7.07 15.63
CA ARG A 63 0.34 -6.10 15.64
C ARG A 63 0.65 -4.86 16.44
N GLU A 64 1.30 -4.98 17.60
CA GLU A 64 1.70 -3.81 18.42
C GLU A 64 2.67 -2.90 17.68
N LYS A 65 3.57 -3.44 16.86
CA LYS A 65 4.44 -2.63 16.00
C LYS A 65 3.62 -1.81 15.00
N ILE A 66 2.61 -2.42 14.35
CA ILE A 66 1.70 -1.69 13.43
C ILE A 66 0.85 -0.67 14.19
N ILE A 67 0.32 -1.03 15.36
CA ILE A 67 -0.44 -0.12 16.23
C ILE A 67 0.40 1.11 16.58
N SER A 68 1.69 0.91 16.89
CA SER A 68 2.59 2.02 17.23
C SER A 68 2.81 2.96 16.04
N VAL A 69 2.91 2.45 14.82
CA VAL A 69 2.99 3.26 13.58
C VAL A 69 1.69 4.03 13.34
N ILE A 70 0.52 3.37 13.48
CA ILE A 70 -0.78 4.04 13.34
C ILE A 70 -0.93 5.18 14.35
N ARG A 71 -0.54 4.97 15.60
CA ARG A 71 -0.59 5.99 16.65
C ARG A 71 0.43 7.11 16.47
N TYR A 72 1.56 6.81 15.84
CA TYR A 72 2.57 7.81 15.52
C TYR A 72 2.10 8.78 14.43
N PHE A 73 1.63 8.23 13.31
CA PHE A 73 1.17 9.04 12.18
C PHE A 73 -0.25 9.60 12.36
N LYS A 74 -1.07 9.00 13.20
CA LYS A 74 -2.48 9.36 13.42
C LYS A 74 -3.27 9.51 12.10
N PRO A 75 -3.23 8.53 11.17
CA PRO A 75 -3.85 8.67 9.87
C PRO A 75 -5.38 8.70 9.99
N THR A 76 -6.02 9.49 9.15
CA THR A 76 -7.48 9.44 8.94
C THR A 76 -7.86 8.20 8.14
N VAL A 77 -7.03 7.85 7.13
CA VAL A 77 -7.23 6.72 6.22
C VAL A 77 -5.99 5.83 6.26
N VAL A 78 -6.20 4.52 6.37
CA VAL A 78 -5.17 3.50 6.15
C VAL A 78 -5.48 2.79 4.85
N PHE A 79 -4.48 2.61 4.00
CA PHE A 79 -4.54 1.77 2.81
C PHE A 79 -3.74 0.49 3.08
N ALA A 80 -4.36 -0.66 2.83
CA ALA A 80 -3.74 -1.96 2.99
C ALA A 80 -3.93 -2.79 1.71
N THR A 81 -3.15 -3.87 1.57
CA THR A 81 -3.42 -4.87 0.52
C THR A 81 -4.77 -5.52 0.74
N GLN A 82 -5.43 -5.94 -0.34
CA GLN A 82 -6.74 -6.59 -0.25
C GLN A 82 -6.66 -7.96 0.48
N PRO A 83 -7.77 -8.44 1.07
CA PRO A 83 -7.80 -9.70 1.83
C PRO A 83 -7.50 -10.94 1.00
N GLU A 84 -7.83 -10.92 -0.29
CA GLU A 84 -7.58 -12.02 -1.21
C GLU A 84 -6.49 -11.64 -2.20
N GLU A 85 -5.27 -12.15 -1.97
CA GLU A 85 -4.11 -11.86 -2.79
C GLU A 85 -3.34 -13.15 -3.17
N ARG A 86 -2.50 -13.04 -4.21
CA ARG A 86 -1.66 -14.15 -4.67
C ARG A 86 -0.59 -14.51 -3.64
N HIS A 87 0.04 -13.50 -3.03
CA HIS A 87 1.14 -13.73 -2.10
C HIS A 87 0.60 -13.96 -0.68
N PRO A 88 0.98 -15.08 0.00
CA PRO A 88 0.49 -15.38 1.35
C PRO A 88 0.76 -14.25 2.37
N ASP A 89 1.91 -13.57 2.25
CA ASP A 89 2.24 -12.45 3.14
C ASP A 89 1.30 -11.26 2.95
N HIS A 90 0.81 -11.01 1.73
CA HIS A 90 -0.17 -9.94 1.51
C HIS A 90 -1.50 -10.25 2.20
N VAL A 91 -1.96 -11.50 2.13
CA VAL A 91 -3.17 -11.96 2.84
C VAL A 91 -3.00 -11.79 4.35
N ARG A 92 -1.86 -12.28 4.89
CA ARG A 92 -1.53 -12.16 6.31
C ARG A 92 -1.42 -10.70 6.75
N ALA A 93 -0.77 -9.86 5.95
CA ALA A 93 -0.64 -8.42 6.19
C ALA A 93 -2.00 -7.73 6.23
N SER A 94 -2.88 -8.02 5.27
CA SER A 94 -4.23 -7.48 5.21
C SER A 94 -5.01 -7.73 6.52
N GLN A 95 -5.01 -8.97 6.97
CA GLN A 95 -5.67 -9.34 8.23
C GLN A 95 -5.05 -8.61 9.42
N MET A 96 -3.72 -8.65 9.54
CA MET A 96 -2.98 -8.06 10.65
C MET A 96 -3.18 -6.54 10.72
N ILE A 97 -3.16 -5.84 9.59
CA ILE A 97 -3.40 -4.39 9.52
C ILE A 97 -4.85 -4.07 9.89
N THR A 98 -5.81 -4.88 9.44
CA THR A 98 -7.24 -4.73 9.79
C THR A 98 -7.45 -4.79 11.30
N GLU A 99 -6.88 -5.80 11.96
CA GLU A 99 -6.93 -5.95 13.41
C GLU A 99 -6.21 -4.80 14.14
N ALA A 100 -5.03 -4.41 13.65
CA ALA A 100 -4.25 -3.32 14.22
C ALA A 100 -4.99 -1.97 14.15
N CYS A 101 -5.72 -1.69 13.06
CA CYS A 101 -6.55 -0.49 12.93
C CYS A 101 -7.65 -0.43 14.01
N PHE A 102 -8.26 -1.58 14.34
CA PHE A 102 -9.23 -1.65 15.42
C PHE A 102 -8.57 -1.46 16.79
N TYR A 103 -7.48 -2.21 17.06
CA TYR A 103 -6.80 -2.21 18.34
C TYR A 103 -6.08 -0.90 18.65
N ALA A 104 -5.63 -0.17 17.64
CA ALA A 104 -4.99 1.14 17.82
C ALA A 104 -5.90 2.16 18.53
N GLY A 105 -7.22 1.98 18.47
CA GLY A 105 -8.21 2.78 19.20
C GLY A 105 -8.43 2.35 20.66
N LEU A 106 -7.84 1.25 21.13
CA LEU A 106 -8.07 0.75 22.48
C LEU A 106 -7.07 1.37 23.48
N ARG A 107 -7.55 2.18 24.43
CA ARG A 107 -6.72 2.90 25.41
C ARG A 107 -5.89 2.00 26.33
N LYS A 108 -6.33 0.76 26.57
CA LYS A 108 -5.63 -0.19 27.44
C LYS A 108 -4.43 -0.87 26.77
N ILE A 109 -4.35 -0.83 25.44
CA ILE A 109 -3.15 -1.30 24.72
C ILE A 109 -2.11 -0.18 24.82
N GLN A 110 -0.97 -0.46 25.48
CA GLN A 110 0.12 0.47 25.66
C GLN A 110 1.14 0.31 24.54
N THR A 111 1.49 1.38 23.88
CA THR A 111 2.53 1.41 22.82
C THR A 111 3.46 2.60 23.03
N GLN A 112 4.67 2.49 22.48
CA GLN A 112 5.66 3.54 22.47
C GLN A 112 6.26 3.70 21.07
N TRP A 113 6.64 4.92 20.74
CA TRP A 113 7.39 5.22 19.51
C TRP A 113 8.59 6.11 19.86
N LYS A 114 9.81 5.64 19.51
CA LYS A 114 11.06 6.34 19.85
C LYS A 114 11.13 6.73 21.35
N GLY A 115 10.72 5.82 22.24
CA GLY A 115 10.74 6.01 23.70
C GLY A 115 9.62 6.89 24.26
N LYS A 116 8.68 7.37 23.44
CA LYS A 116 7.54 8.19 23.88
C LYS A 116 6.27 7.36 23.92
N ALA A 117 5.55 7.37 25.05
CA ALA A 117 4.23 6.76 25.17
C ALA A 117 3.24 7.39 24.18
N GLN A 118 2.30 6.58 23.69
CA GLN A 118 1.37 6.99 22.66
C GLN A 118 -0.07 6.92 23.16
N GLU A 119 -0.86 7.90 22.78
CA GLU A 119 -2.32 7.88 22.95
C GLU A 119 -3.00 6.99 21.93
N ALA A 120 -4.18 6.45 22.30
CA ALA A 120 -5.00 5.69 21.39
C ALA A 120 -5.45 6.55 20.20
N HIS A 121 -5.37 5.97 19.00
CA HIS A 121 -5.87 6.58 17.76
C HIS A 121 -6.46 5.50 16.87
N ARG A 122 -7.71 5.66 16.43
CA ARG A 122 -8.36 4.77 15.47
C ARG A 122 -8.52 5.48 14.14
N PRO A 123 -7.96 4.94 13.05
CA PRO A 123 -8.23 5.45 11.71
C PRO A 123 -9.73 5.49 11.42
N LYS A 124 -10.18 6.54 10.75
CA LYS A 124 -11.60 6.67 10.38
C LYS A 124 -11.98 5.70 9.27
N TYR A 125 -11.06 5.46 8.33
CA TYR A 125 -11.27 4.60 7.18
C TYR A 125 -10.12 3.61 7.02
N LEU A 126 -10.47 2.39 6.60
CA LEU A 126 -9.56 1.38 6.10
C LEU A 126 -10.02 1.00 4.70
N LEU A 127 -9.14 1.17 3.72
CA LEU A 127 -9.36 0.89 2.32
C LEU A 127 -8.32 -0.15 1.87
N TYR A 128 -8.71 -1.01 0.94
CA TYR A 128 -7.81 -2.00 0.37
C TYR A 128 -7.57 -1.68 -1.10
N TYR A 129 -6.31 -1.57 -1.50
CA TYR A 129 -5.95 -1.44 -2.91
C TYR A 129 -5.93 -2.82 -3.58
N ILE A 130 -6.40 -2.86 -4.85
CA ILE A 130 -6.42 -4.09 -5.65
C ILE A 130 -5.07 -4.22 -6.35
N GLN A 131 -4.24 -5.16 -5.90
CA GLN A 131 -2.87 -5.28 -6.37
C GLN A 131 -2.71 -6.29 -7.51
N ASP A 132 -2.73 -7.60 -7.23
CA ASP A 132 -2.45 -8.64 -8.23
C ASP A 132 -3.75 -9.34 -8.69
N ARG A 133 -4.49 -9.95 -7.76
CA ARG A 133 -5.77 -10.55 -8.10
C ARG A 133 -6.80 -9.50 -8.47
N PHE A 134 -7.38 -9.66 -9.65
CA PHE A 134 -8.48 -8.80 -10.08
C PHE A 134 -9.72 -9.10 -9.23
N THR A 135 -10.22 -8.06 -8.57
CA THR A 135 -11.42 -8.10 -7.74
C THR A 135 -12.34 -6.95 -8.16
N LYS A 136 -13.65 -7.16 -8.12
CA LYS A 136 -14.61 -6.08 -8.39
C LYS A 136 -14.45 -4.99 -7.33
N PRO A 137 -14.11 -3.75 -7.71
CA PRO A 137 -13.92 -2.66 -6.76
C PRO A 137 -15.26 -2.18 -6.18
N ASP A 138 -15.23 -1.68 -4.94
CA ASP A 138 -16.36 -0.97 -4.34
C ASP A 138 -16.45 0.47 -4.85
N PHE A 139 -15.31 1.08 -5.17
CA PHE A 139 -15.24 2.34 -5.91
C PHE A 139 -13.93 2.42 -6.72
N ILE A 140 -13.91 3.31 -7.70
CA ILE A 140 -12.76 3.55 -8.57
C ILE A 140 -12.40 5.03 -8.49
N LEU A 141 -11.11 5.31 -8.31
CA LEU A 141 -10.56 6.65 -8.35
C LEU A 141 -10.02 6.94 -9.76
N ASP A 142 -10.39 8.07 -10.36
CA ASP A 142 -9.73 8.58 -11.57
C ASP A 142 -8.28 8.95 -11.25
N VAL A 143 -7.34 8.25 -11.88
CA VAL A 143 -5.89 8.47 -11.73
C VAL A 143 -5.25 8.87 -13.07
N SER A 144 -6.04 9.27 -14.05
CA SER A 144 -5.57 9.55 -15.42
C SER A 144 -4.42 10.55 -15.47
N ASP A 145 -4.45 11.55 -14.62
CA ASP A 145 -3.44 12.63 -14.52
C ASP A 145 -2.18 12.26 -13.70
N THR A 146 -2.23 11.15 -12.95
CA THR A 146 -1.11 10.69 -12.09
C THR A 146 -0.60 9.31 -12.44
N TYR A 147 -1.20 8.64 -13.41
CA TYR A 147 -0.89 7.24 -13.72
C TYR A 147 0.56 7.05 -14.16
N GLU A 148 1.06 7.88 -15.07
CA GLU A 148 2.44 7.78 -15.57
C GLU A 148 3.47 8.01 -14.44
N ASP A 149 3.21 8.97 -13.56
CA ASP A 149 4.08 9.21 -12.39
C ASP A 149 4.05 8.01 -11.42
N SER A 150 2.87 7.41 -11.20
CA SER A 150 2.74 6.19 -10.40
C SER A 150 3.49 5.02 -11.02
N ARG A 151 3.41 4.87 -12.33
CA ARG A 151 4.14 3.86 -13.09
C ARG A 151 5.66 4.04 -12.98
N ASN A 152 6.14 5.29 -13.04
CA ASN A 152 7.56 5.60 -12.85
C ASN A 152 8.04 5.23 -11.43
N ALA A 153 7.21 5.42 -10.41
CA ALA A 153 7.52 4.99 -9.06
C ALA A 153 7.60 3.46 -8.92
N ILE A 154 6.79 2.70 -9.66
CA ILE A 154 6.91 1.23 -9.76
C ILE A 154 8.23 0.86 -10.43
N LEU A 155 8.56 1.50 -11.56
CA LEU A 155 9.79 1.23 -12.32
C LEU A 155 11.07 1.67 -11.59
N ALA A 156 10.98 2.46 -10.52
CA ALA A 156 12.11 2.74 -9.65
C ALA A 156 12.67 1.47 -8.96
N TYR A 157 11.84 0.42 -8.84
CA TYR A 157 12.30 -0.90 -8.37
C TYR A 157 12.91 -1.73 -9.50
N LYS A 158 14.01 -1.26 -10.07
CA LYS A 158 14.70 -1.83 -11.23
C LYS A 158 15.10 -3.30 -11.04
N SER A 159 15.44 -3.69 -9.81
CA SER A 159 15.77 -5.06 -9.49
C SER A 159 14.55 -5.99 -9.53
N GLN A 160 13.34 -5.49 -9.34
CA GLN A 160 12.14 -6.30 -9.17
C GLN A 160 11.31 -6.44 -10.44
N PHE A 161 11.15 -5.35 -11.18
CA PHE A 161 10.33 -5.33 -12.38
C PHE A 161 11.16 -5.61 -13.64
N TYR A 162 10.45 -5.67 -14.77
CA TYR A 162 11.08 -5.95 -16.06
C TYR A 162 12.21 -4.95 -16.36
N ASN A 163 13.38 -5.51 -16.59
CA ASN A 163 14.57 -4.81 -17.02
C ASN A 163 15.28 -5.70 -18.05
N PRO A 164 15.36 -5.30 -19.33
CA PRO A 164 15.97 -6.12 -20.39
C PRO A 164 17.48 -6.35 -20.17
N ASP A 165 18.14 -5.50 -19.40
CA ASP A 165 19.58 -5.61 -19.12
C ASP A 165 19.89 -6.48 -17.89
N SER A 166 18.85 -6.99 -17.20
CA SER A 166 19.04 -7.81 -16.00
C SER A 166 19.47 -9.23 -16.34
N THR A 167 20.52 -9.71 -15.68
CA THR A 167 20.99 -11.11 -15.74
C THR A 167 20.48 -11.97 -14.58
N GLU A 168 19.68 -11.40 -13.67
CA GLU A 168 19.11 -12.14 -12.54
C GLU A 168 17.98 -13.07 -13.02
N PRO A 169 17.68 -14.17 -12.28
CA PRO A 169 16.62 -15.09 -12.64
C PRO A 169 15.27 -14.39 -12.83
N GLU A 170 14.48 -14.85 -13.79
CA GLU A 170 13.14 -14.33 -14.00
C GLU A 170 12.22 -14.68 -12.83
N THR A 171 11.34 -13.74 -12.45
CA THR A 171 10.32 -13.91 -11.45
C THR A 171 8.95 -13.53 -12.04
N PHE A 172 7.87 -13.84 -11.35
CA PHE A 172 6.52 -13.50 -11.79
C PHE A 172 6.36 -12.01 -12.12
N ILE A 173 6.91 -11.11 -11.27
CA ILE A 173 6.75 -9.67 -11.42
C ILE A 173 7.80 -9.04 -12.35
N SER A 174 8.89 -9.76 -12.67
CA SER A 174 9.93 -9.23 -13.54
C SER A 174 9.69 -9.49 -15.03
N ARG A 175 8.61 -10.18 -15.39
CA ARG A 175 8.19 -10.37 -16.76
C ARG A 175 7.58 -9.10 -17.33
N LYS A 176 7.75 -8.90 -18.64
CA LYS A 176 7.18 -7.76 -19.36
C LYS A 176 5.66 -7.75 -19.27
N GLU A 177 5.04 -8.91 -19.40
CA GLU A 177 3.59 -9.12 -19.34
C GLU A 177 2.98 -8.70 -18.00
N PHE A 178 3.76 -8.74 -16.91
CA PHE A 178 3.29 -8.26 -15.62
C PHE A 178 3.05 -6.73 -15.65
N LEU A 179 3.99 -5.96 -16.21
CA LEU A 179 3.81 -4.52 -16.38
C LEU A 179 2.66 -4.18 -17.33
N GLU A 180 2.55 -4.91 -18.44
CA GLU A 180 1.43 -4.78 -19.38
C GLU A 180 0.09 -5.08 -18.69
N GLY A 181 0.07 -6.07 -17.78
CA GLY A 181 -1.09 -6.40 -16.95
C GLY A 181 -1.49 -5.29 -15.99
N LEU A 182 -0.52 -4.57 -15.40
CA LEU A 182 -0.81 -3.39 -14.57
C LEU A 182 -1.47 -2.28 -15.40
N ASP A 183 -0.90 -2.01 -16.58
CA ASP A 183 -1.43 -1.00 -17.50
C ASP A 183 -2.85 -1.37 -17.97
N ALA A 184 -3.08 -2.64 -18.32
CA ALA A 184 -4.38 -3.14 -18.72
C ALA A 184 -5.44 -3.03 -17.60
N LYS A 185 -5.08 -3.40 -16.36
CA LYS A 185 -5.96 -3.27 -15.20
C LYS A 185 -6.39 -1.82 -14.96
N ALA A 186 -5.44 -0.88 -15.01
CA ALA A 186 -5.75 0.54 -14.85
C ALA A 186 -6.67 1.07 -15.96
N ARG A 187 -6.53 0.59 -17.20
CA ARG A 187 -7.44 0.90 -18.30
C ARG A 187 -8.84 0.32 -18.10
N VAL A 188 -8.94 -0.95 -17.65
CA VAL A 188 -10.23 -1.58 -17.37
C VAL A 188 -10.99 -0.82 -16.29
N PHE A 189 -10.33 -0.44 -15.20
CA PHE A 189 -10.96 0.38 -14.17
C PHE A 189 -11.30 1.78 -14.67
N GLY A 190 -10.47 2.38 -15.52
CA GLY A 190 -10.78 3.66 -16.15
C GLY A 190 -12.02 3.60 -17.03
N GLU A 191 -12.14 2.55 -17.87
CA GLU A 191 -13.30 2.33 -18.74
C GLU A 191 -14.61 2.21 -17.93
N MET A 192 -14.58 1.54 -16.77
CA MET A 192 -15.76 1.39 -15.91
C MET A 192 -16.35 2.71 -15.41
N ILE A 193 -15.55 3.79 -15.39
CA ILE A 193 -15.97 5.13 -14.94
C ILE A 193 -15.81 6.21 -16.02
N GLY A 194 -15.52 5.82 -17.28
CA GLY A 194 -15.43 6.73 -18.41
C GLY A 194 -14.18 7.63 -18.43
N VAL A 195 -13.05 7.17 -17.87
CA VAL A 195 -11.77 7.89 -17.85
C VAL A 195 -10.63 7.05 -18.41
N LYS A 196 -9.46 7.67 -18.64
CA LYS A 196 -8.32 6.97 -19.26
C LYS A 196 -7.73 5.88 -18.36
N TYR A 197 -7.55 6.17 -17.06
CA TYR A 197 -7.00 5.25 -16.06
C TYR A 197 -7.75 5.36 -14.74
N GLY A 198 -8.09 4.22 -14.15
CA GLY A 198 -8.71 4.11 -12.85
C GLY A 198 -7.87 3.28 -11.87
N GLU A 199 -8.02 3.54 -10.59
CA GLU A 199 -7.49 2.72 -9.50
C GLU A 199 -8.65 2.23 -8.63
N GLY A 200 -8.81 0.90 -8.52
CA GLY A 200 -9.91 0.27 -7.80
C GLY A 200 -9.58 0.04 -6.33
N PHE A 201 -10.58 0.25 -5.47
CA PHE A 201 -10.48 0.03 -4.04
C PHE A 201 -11.65 -0.78 -3.50
N LEU A 202 -11.36 -1.58 -2.45
CA LEU A 202 -12.39 -2.17 -1.60
C LEU A 202 -12.47 -1.37 -0.29
N VAL A 203 -13.65 -1.34 0.31
CA VAL A 203 -13.89 -0.65 1.58
C VAL A 203 -14.10 -1.65 2.70
N TYR A 204 -13.43 -1.46 3.86
CA TYR A 204 -13.68 -2.28 5.04
C TYR A 204 -15.11 -2.09 5.58
N ARG A 205 -15.65 -0.89 5.43
CA ARG A 205 -17.04 -0.55 5.75
C ARG A 205 -17.54 0.48 4.75
N HIS A 206 -18.84 0.50 4.51
CA HIS A 206 -19.46 1.45 3.59
C HIS A 206 -19.09 2.90 3.90
N LEU A 207 -18.82 3.66 2.86
CA LEU A 207 -18.55 5.09 2.95
C LEU A 207 -19.88 5.81 3.17
N ALA A 208 -19.93 6.67 4.18
CA ALA A 208 -21.10 7.52 4.40
C ALA A 208 -21.08 8.68 3.39
N VAL A 209 -22.19 8.88 2.71
CA VAL A 209 -22.42 9.99 1.78
C VAL A 209 -23.46 10.90 2.39
N SER A 210 -23.16 12.18 2.52
CA SER A 210 -24.07 13.14 3.16
C SER A 210 -25.06 13.75 2.18
N THR A 211 -24.67 13.90 0.91
CA THR A 211 -25.50 14.48 -0.14
C THR A 211 -25.29 13.77 -1.46
N PHE A 212 -26.25 13.84 -2.38
CA PHE A 212 -26.09 13.30 -3.72
C PHE A 212 -24.95 13.95 -4.50
N SER A 213 -24.67 15.24 -4.24
CA SER A 213 -23.55 15.95 -4.88
C SER A 213 -22.17 15.40 -4.48
N ASP A 214 -22.06 14.63 -3.40
CA ASP A 214 -20.82 13.93 -3.06
C ASP A 214 -20.57 12.70 -3.95
N VAL A 215 -21.62 12.22 -4.64
CA VAL A 215 -21.58 11.04 -5.53
C VAL A 215 -21.47 11.44 -6.99
N PHE A 216 -22.17 12.52 -7.37
CA PHE A 216 -22.27 12.94 -8.77
C PHE A 216 -21.43 14.21 -8.98
N ARG A 217 -20.19 14.02 -9.43
CA ARG A 217 -19.28 15.11 -9.82
C ARG A 217 -18.95 15.01 -11.29
#